data_e40749439f6e8c2bf84fb1327d9c383b
#
_entry.id   e40749439f6e8c2bf84fb1327d9c383b
#
_cell.length_a   1.000
_cell.length_b   1.000
_cell.length_c   1.000
_cell.angle_alpha   90.00
_cell.angle_beta   90.00
_cell.angle_gamma   90.00
#
_symmetry.space_group_name_H-M   'P 1'
#
loop_
_entity.id
_entity.type
_entity.pdbx_description
1 polymer ?
#
loop_
_entity_poly.entity_id
_entity_poly.type
_entity_poly.pdbx_seq_one_letter_code
_entity_poly.pdbx_strand_id
1 'polypeptide(L)'
;MLSAYAVFRQVGIPTCLSYIKTREGELTLNILILNDDGIAAEGIRVLARRLAGVHNVTVAAPMHQQSGTSHALTIGRAIEVREDTSFDRAAGIAAWAIDGTPTDCAKLYLDAIASESPDVVLSGINHGSNLGTDVIYSGTVGAAFEGYFHGIPSFALSLLDGSSLSFADAADCFVPFMEKVLVAADQPFLLNINFPKELVGDEPRFVFCRQGGRDYVNAFERIEMEEGRVHYKVAGEVSDTDKGIGTDIYAVEHGLIAVTPLGVDMTDYPLLHQLGALL
;
A
#
# COMPACT_ATOMS: atom_id res chain seq x y z
N MET A 1 -3.36 4.04 31.77
CA MET A 1 -3.48 3.82 30.32
C MET A 1 -2.44 2.75 29.94
N LEU A 2 -2.87 1.49 29.85
CA LEU A 2 -2.06 0.44 29.24
C LEU A 2 -2.18 0.66 27.72
N SER A 3 -1.08 1.07 27.07
CA SER A 3 -1.05 1.30 25.63
C SER A 3 -1.37 -0.02 24.90
N ALA A 4 -1.92 0.07 23.68
CA ALA A 4 -2.13 -1.09 22.79
C ALA A 4 -0.87 -1.98 22.68
N TYR A 5 0.30 -1.39 22.87
CA TYR A 5 1.61 -2.03 23.03
C TYR A 5 1.66 -3.15 24.08
N ALA A 6 0.94 -3.01 25.20
CA ALA A 6 0.93 -4.05 26.26
C ALA A 6 0.12 -5.29 25.85
N VAL A 7 -0.90 -5.15 25.03
CA VAL A 7 -1.75 -6.25 24.57
C VAL A 7 -1.02 -7.11 23.55
N PHE A 8 -0.31 -6.50 22.59
CA PHE A 8 0.47 -7.25 21.59
C PHE A 8 1.64 -8.03 22.20
N ARG A 9 2.30 -7.51 23.24
CA ARG A 9 3.38 -8.22 23.95
C ARG A 9 2.90 -9.46 24.73
N GLN A 10 1.65 -9.50 25.17
CA GLN A 10 1.07 -10.65 25.86
C GLN A 10 0.74 -11.82 24.92
N VAL A 11 0.60 -11.58 23.62
CA VAL A 11 0.27 -12.60 22.60
C VAL A 11 1.52 -13.25 21.98
N GLY A 12 2.73 -12.83 22.40
CA GLY A 12 3.98 -13.46 21.96
C GLY A 12 4.34 -13.20 20.50
N ILE A 13 3.90 -12.08 19.93
CA ILE A 13 4.28 -11.67 18.57
C ILE A 13 5.77 -11.28 18.61
N PRO A 14 6.63 -11.92 17.80
CA PRO A 14 8.06 -11.60 17.77
C PRO A 14 8.30 -10.16 17.32
N THR A 15 9.25 -9.48 17.93
CA THR A 15 9.72 -8.18 17.47
C THR A 15 10.41 -8.31 16.11
N CYS A 16 10.17 -7.36 15.19
CA CYS A 16 10.61 -7.37 13.80
C CYS A 16 12.10 -7.71 13.57
N LEU A 17 12.96 -7.34 14.50
CA LEU A 17 14.42 -7.54 14.44
C LEU A 17 14.91 -8.98 14.63
N SER A 18 14.09 -9.90 15.15
CA SER A 18 14.53 -11.28 15.39
C SER A 18 14.56 -12.19 14.15
N TYR A 19 14.01 -11.72 13.02
CA TYR A 19 13.85 -12.50 11.79
C TYR A 19 14.74 -12.09 10.62
N ILE A 20 15.43 -10.96 10.72
CA ILE A 20 16.29 -10.51 9.62
C ILE A 20 17.55 -11.40 9.59
N LYS A 21 17.56 -12.39 8.71
CA LYS A 21 18.71 -13.25 8.46
C LYS A 21 19.74 -12.50 7.63
N THR A 22 20.89 -12.15 8.22
CA THR A 22 22.04 -11.69 7.45
C THR A 22 22.78 -12.90 6.89
N ARG A 23 22.87 -13.05 5.57
CA ARG A 23 23.85 -13.91 4.92
C ARG A 23 25.09 -13.06 4.60
N GLU A 24 26.24 -13.45 5.14
CA GLU A 24 27.55 -12.81 4.85
C GLU A 24 27.61 -11.28 5.02
N GLY A 25 26.74 -10.68 5.86
CA GLY A 25 26.69 -9.22 6.09
C GLY A 25 25.74 -8.47 5.17
N GLU A 26 25.09 -9.12 4.22
CA GLU A 26 24.04 -8.53 3.35
C GLU A 26 22.65 -8.96 3.83
N LEU A 27 21.72 -8.00 3.81
CA LEU A 27 20.34 -8.19 4.20
C LEU A 27 19.54 -8.82 3.04
N THR A 28 19.28 -10.14 3.11
CA THR A 28 18.38 -10.81 2.16
C THR A 28 17.01 -11.02 2.79
N LEU A 29 15.97 -10.41 2.22
CA LEU A 29 14.58 -10.45 2.69
C LEU A 29 13.72 -11.35 1.79
N ASN A 30 12.67 -11.94 2.38
CA ASN A 30 11.54 -12.53 1.66
C ASN A 30 10.48 -11.45 1.51
N ILE A 31 10.24 -10.96 0.30
CA ILE A 31 9.36 -9.83 0.00
C ILE A 31 8.11 -10.32 -0.72
N LEU A 32 6.94 -9.98 -0.18
CA LEU A 32 5.66 -10.12 -0.89
C LEU A 32 5.30 -8.79 -1.54
N ILE A 33 5.07 -8.81 -2.86
CA ILE A 33 4.63 -7.64 -3.63
C ILE A 33 3.19 -7.85 -4.12
N LEU A 34 2.36 -6.85 -3.86
CA LEU A 34 0.93 -6.77 -4.17
C LEU A 34 0.64 -5.52 -5.01
N ASN A 35 -0.53 -5.40 -5.60
CA ASN A 35 -1.07 -4.16 -6.17
C ASN A 35 -2.58 -4.26 -6.41
N ASP A 36 -3.20 -3.18 -6.90
CA ASP A 36 -4.58 -3.13 -7.40
C ASP A 36 -4.66 -2.86 -8.92
N ASP A 37 -3.56 -2.47 -9.57
CA ASP A 37 -3.49 -2.29 -11.03
C ASP A 37 -3.47 -3.60 -11.82
N GLY A 38 -3.27 -4.72 -11.14
CA GLY A 38 -3.22 -6.06 -11.73
C GLY A 38 -1.81 -6.56 -12.02
N ILE A 39 -1.70 -7.89 -12.20
CA ILE A 39 -0.43 -8.63 -12.35
C ILE A 39 0.42 -8.18 -13.55
N ALA A 40 -0.21 -7.65 -14.60
CA ALA A 40 0.46 -7.18 -15.81
C ALA A 40 0.93 -5.72 -15.72
N ALA A 41 0.56 -4.98 -14.68
CA ALA A 41 0.87 -3.55 -14.54
C ALA A 41 2.38 -3.29 -14.45
N GLU A 42 2.81 -2.14 -14.98
CA GLU A 42 4.21 -1.78 -15.04
C GLU A 42 4.81 -1.58 -13.64
N GLY A 43 4.10 -0.90 -12.75
CA GLY A 43 4.58 -0.56 -11.40
C GLY A 43 5.02 -1.77 -10.59
N ILE A 44 4.18 -2.84 -10.55
CA ILE A 44 4.51 -4.06 -9.81
C ILE A 44 5.70 -4.81 -10.45
N ARG A 45 5.78 -4.81 -11.79
CA ARG A 45 6.86 -5.48 -12.53
C ARG A 45 8.20 -4.80 -12.35
N VAL A 46 8.22 -3.47 -12.35
CA VAL A 46 9.42 -2.68 -12.13
C VAL A 46 9.92 -2.89 -10.70
N LEU A 47 9.02 -2.79 -9.71
CA LEU A 47 9.37 -3.00 -8.30
C LEU A 47 9.92 -4.41 -8.06
N ALA A 48 9.26 -5.44 -8.61
CA ALA A 48 9.70 -6.83 -8.48
C ALA A 48 11.11 -7.05 -9.07
N ARG A 49 11.38 -6.54 -10.28
CA ARG A 49 12.70 -6.66 -10.91
C ARG A 49 13.79 -5.92 -10.12
N ARG A 50 13.46 -4.76 -9.57
CA ARG A 50 14.44 -3.95 -8.81
C ARG A 50 14.88 -4.66 -7.54
N LEU A 51 14.00 -5.42 -6.91
CA LEU A 51 14.27 -6.12 -5.65
C LEU A 51 14.84 -7.53 -5.84
N ALA A 52 14.49 -8.21 -6.91
CA ALA A 52 14.89 -9.61 -7.14
C ALA A 52 16.40 -9.84 -7.28
N GLY A 53 17.19 -8.80 -7.59
CA GLY A 53 18.64 -8.88 -7.65
C GLY A 53 19.34 -9.06 -6.30
N VAL A 54 18.62 -8.75 -5.19
CA VAL A 54 19.17 -8.72 -3.82
C VAL A 54 18.33 -9.55 -2.86
N HIS A 55 17.01 -9.66 -3.10
CA HIS A 55 16.02 -10.27 -2.20
C HIS A 55 15.27 -11.40 -2.87
N ASN A 56 14.61 -12.25 -2.08
CA ASN A 56 13.65 -13.24 -2.57
C ASN A 56 12.30 -12.55 -2.78
N VAL A 57 11.80 -12.55 -4.00
CA VAL A 57 10.57 -11.81 -4.36
C VAL A 57 9.46 -12.77 -4.73
N THR A 58 8.30 -12.58 -4.12
CA THR A 58 7.04 -13.18 -4.55
C THR A 58 6.04 -12.08 -4.89
N VAL A 59 5.34 -12.27 -6.00
CA VAL A 59 4.25 -11.38 -6.45
C VAL A 59 2.92 -12.11 -6.31
N ALA A 60 1.91 -11.46 -5.71
CA ALA A 60 0.54 -11.95 -5.70
C ALA A 60 -0.39 -10.79 -6.05
N ALA A 61 -1.05 -10.84 -7.20
CA ALA A 61 -1.79 -9.68 -7.69
C ALA A 61 -3.07 -10.07 -8.43
N PRO A 62 -4.06 -9.17 -8.52
CA PRO A 62 -5.28 -9.39 -9.26
C PRO A 62 -5.00 -9.69 -10.74
N MET A 63 -5.80 -10.58 -11.34
CA MET A 63 -5.73 -10.85 -12.79
C MET A 63 -6.06 -9.60 -13.61
N HIS A 64 -6.91 -8.70 -13.07
CA HIS A 64 -7.38 -7.48 -13.71
C HIS A 64 -7.32 -6.31 -12.74
N GLN A 65 -7.28 -5.10 -13.27
CA GLN A 65 -7.29 -3.87 -12.47
C GLN A 65 -8.52 -3.80 -11.55
N GLN A 66 -8.31 -3.41 -10.30
CA GLN A 66 -9.28 -3.37 -9.21
C GLN A 66 -9.29 -2.00 -8.50
N SER A 67 -9.25 -0.91 -9.26
CA SER A 67 -9.24 0.46 -8.71
C SER A 67 -10.49 0.75 -7.88
N GLY A 68 -10.32 1.42 -6.74
CA GLY A 68 -11.43 1.87 -5.89
C GLY A 68 -12.13 0.75 -5.12
N THR A 69 -11.50 -0.41 -4.96
CA THR A 69 -12.09 -1.56 -4.24
C THR A 69 -11.93 -1.48 -2.72
N SER A 70 -11.20 -0.47 -2.20
CA SER A 70 -11.00 -0.34 -0.76
C SER A 70 -10.36 -1.61 -0.16
N HIS A 71 -10.76 -1.98 1.03
CA HIS A 71 -10.36 -3.21 1.74
C HIS A 71 -11.43 -4.32 1.62
N ALA A 72 -11.94 -4.52 0.39
CA ALA A 72 -13.03 -5.47 0.14
C ALA A 72 -12.54 -6.91 0.00
N LEU A 73 -13.29 -7.87 0.57
CA LEU A 73 -13.09 -9.31 0.42
C LEU A 73 -14.16 -9.92 -0.49
N THR A 74 -13.76 -10.88 -1.31
CA THR A 74 -14.66 -11.69 -2.12
C THR A 74 -15.30 -12.79 -1.27
N ILE A 75 -16.58 -12.60 -0.93
CA ILE A 75 -17.36 -13.56 -0.14
C ILE A 75 -18.40 -14.24 -1.06
N GLY A 76 -18.56 -15.52 -0.93
CA GLY A 76 -19.65 -16.27 -1.59
C GLY A 76 -19.35 -16.84 -2.97
N ARG A 77 -18.12 -16.65 -3.49
CA ARG A 77 -17.63 -17.38 -4.68
C ARG A 77 -16.21 -17.93 -4.45
N ALA A 78 -15.85 -18.93 -5.21
CA ALA A 78 -14.46 -19.41 -5.28
C ALA A 78 -13.57 -18.35 -5.94
N ILE A 79 -12.31 -18.27 -5.51
CA ILE A 79 -11.28 -17.42 -6.07
C ILE A 79 -10.33 -18.32 -6.88
N GLU A 80 -10.18 -18.05 -8.16
CA GLU A 80 -9.19 -18.72 -9.00
C GLU A 80 -7.79 -18.21 -8.70
N VAL A 81 -6.84 -19.13 -8.57
CA VAL A 81 -5.42 -18.83 -8.38
C VAL A 81 -4.63 -19.61 -9.42
N ARG A 82 -3.73 -18.92 -10.10
CA ARG A 82 -2.81 -19.56 -11.03
C ARG A 82 -1.41 -18.95 -10.90
N GLU A 83 -0.41 -19.77 -11.17
CA GLU A 83 0.95 -19.29 -11.28
C GLU A 83 1.10 -18.44 -12.55
N ASP A 84 1.72 -17.26 -12.43
CA ASP A 84 2.05 -16.39 -13.57
C ASP A 84 3.50 -16.61 -14.00
N THR A 85 3.67 -17.14 -15.20
CA THR A 85 4.98 -17.45 -15.78
C THR A 85 5.58 -16.29 -16.58
N SER A 86 4.92 -15.15 -16.64
CA SER A 86 5.40 -13.95 -17.35
C SER A 86 6.45 -13.16 -16.56
N PHE A 87 6.63 -13.47 -15.29
CA PHE A 87 7.73 -12.95 -14.49
C PHE A 87 9.00 -13.79 -14.68
N ASP A 88 10.14 -13.15 -14.52
CA ASP A 88 11.44 -13.80 -14.73
C ASP A 88 11.79 -14.74 -13.56
N ARG A 89 11.53 -16.03 -13.77
CA ARG A 89 11.90 -17.08 -12.82
C ARG A 89 13.42 -17.24 -12.67
N ALA A 90 14.19 -16.93 -13.72
CA ALA A 90 15.64 -16.99 -13.64
C ALA A 90 16.20 -15.88 -12.72
N ALA A 91 15.46 -14.78 -12.58
CA ALA A 91 15.73 -13.76 -11.56
C ALA A 91 15.20 -14.12 -10.16
N GLY A 92 14.58 -15.30 -9.98
CA GLY A 92 14.07 -15.75 -8.69
C GLY A 92 12.70 -15.19 -8.29
N ILE A 93 11.92 -14.63 -9.25
CA ILE A 93 10.59 -14.09 -8.97
C ILE A 93 9.54 -15.19 -9.12
N ALA A 94 8.84 -15.54 -8.03
CA ALA A 94 7.60 -16.33 -8.06
C ALA A 94 6.40 -15.37 -8.19
N ALA A 95 5.39 -15.74 -9.00
CA ALA A 95 4.24 -14.88 -9.21
C ALA A 95 2.91 -15.65 -9.28
N TRP A 96 1.89 -15.09 -8.67
CA TRP A 96 0.53 -15.62 -8.56
C TRP A 96 -0.49 -14.61 -9.07
N ALA A 97 -1.24 -14.99 -10.10
CA ALA A 97 -2.39 -14.24 -10.60
C ALA A 97 -3.66 -14.76 -9.93
N ILE A 98 -4.44 -13.86 -9.33
CA ILE A 98 -5.59 -14.19 -8.47
C ILE A 98 -6.83 -13.47 -8.99
N ASP A 99 -7.94 -14.21 -9.22
CA ASP A 99 -9.24 -13.63 -9.62
C ASP A 99 -9.97 -13.08 -8.40
N GLY A 100 -9.43 -12.04 -7.81
CA GLY A 100 -9.93 -11.41 -6.59
C GLY A 100 -9.55 -9.94 -6.46
N THR A 101 -9.92 -9.35 -5.34
CA THR A 101 -9.50 -8.00 -4.96
C THR A 101 -8.04 -8.00 -4.53
N PRO A 102 -7.40 -6.82 -4.39
CA PRO A 102 -6.05 -6.72 -3.81
C PRO A 102 -5.97 -7.31 -2.39
N THR A 103 -7.00 -7.11 -1.59
CA THR A 103 -7.15 -7.70 -0.25
C THR A 103 -7.21 -9.23 -0.29
N ASP A 104 -7.98 -9.80 -1.25
CA ASP A 104 -8.02 -11.24 -1.47
C ASP A 104 -6.63 -11.78 -1.82
N CYS A 105 -5.89 -11.09 -2.69
CA CYS A 105 -4.55 -11.49 -3.10
C CYS A 105 -3.60 -11.56 -1.89
N ALA A 106 -3.60 -10.52 -1.07
CA ALA A 106 -2.77 -10.45 0.12
C ALA A 106 -3.15 -11.56 1.12
N LYS A 107 -4.42 -11.60 1.49
CA LYS A 107 -4.92 -12.52 2.50
C LYS A 107 -4.78 -13.98 2.08
N LEU A 108 -5.18 -14.31 0.86
CA LEU A 108 -5.07 -15.68 0.35
C LEU A 108 -3.61 -16.14 0.26
N TYR A 109 -2.70 -15.26 -0.18
CA TYR A 109 -1.30 -15.59 -0.21
C TYR A 109 -0.75 -15.83 1.20
N LEU A 110 -1.00 -14.93 2.13
CA LEU A 110 -0.47 -14.99 3.50
C LEU A 110 -1.05 -16.16 4.31
N ASP A 111 -2.36 -16.44 4.18
CA ASP A 111 -3.05 -17.46 4.97
C ASP A 111 -2.98 -18.88 4.38
N ALA A 112 -2.81 -19.03 3.06
CA ALA A 112 -2.99 -20.32 2.41
C ALA A 112 -1.91 -20.75 1.41
N ILE A 113 -1.17 -19.82 0.81
CA ILE A 113 -0.18 -20.14 -0.24
C ILE A 113 1.24 -20.09 0.30
N ALA A 114 1.56 -19.09 1.11
CA ALA A 114 2.90 -18.91 1.65
C ALA A 114 3.30 -20.08 2.55
N SER A 115 4.45 -20.69 2.25
CA SER A 115 5.06 -21.70 3.14
C SER A 115 5.78 -21.10 4.35
N GLU A 116 6.24 -19.86 4.20
CA GLU A 116 6.88 -19.05 5.24
C GLU A 116 6.35 -17.62 5.16
N SER A 117 6.26 -16.96 6.31
CA SER A 117 5.85 -15.54 6.37
C SER A 117 6.89 -14.67 5.67
N PRO A 118 6.49 -13.71 4.81
CA PRO A 118 7.42 -12.73 4.29
C PRO A 118 7.94 -11.81 5.40
N ASP A 119 9.13 -11.24 5.18
CA ASP A 119 9.75 -10.28 6.09
C ASP A 119 9.16 -8.88 5.90
N VAL A 120 8.64 -8.58 4.71
CA VAL A 120 8.01 -7.30 4.37
C VAL A 120 6.95 -7.48 3.28
N VAL A 121 5.88 -6.68 3.37
CA VAL A 121 4.82 -6.59 2.35
C VAL A 121 4.90 -5.22 1.67
N LEU A 122 4.95 -5.23 0.36
CA LEU A 122 4.92 -4.04 -0.49
C LEU A 122 3.67 -4.08 -1.37
N SER A 123 2.87 -3.04 -1.38
CA SER A 123 1.73 -2.92 -2.29
C SER A 123 1.93 -1.74 -3.23
N GLY A 124 2.02 -2.00 -4.52
CA GLY A 124 2.26 -0.98 -5.56
C GLY A 124 3.32 -1.44 -6.59
N ILE A 125 3.95 -0.52 -7.34
CA ILE A 125 3.74 0.94 -7.25
C ILE A 125 2.48 1.29 -8.03
N ASN A 126 1.49 1.88 -7.36
CA ASN A 126 0.23 2.28 -7.95
C ASN A 126 0.39 3.44 -8.93
N HIS A 127 -0.34 3.39 -10.05
CA HIS A 127 -0.49 4.51 -10.95
C HIS A 127 -1.59 5.44 -10.43
N GLY A 128 -1.22 6.61 -9.96
CA GLY A 128 -2.09 7.54 -9.25
C GLY A 128 -1.80 7.60 -7.75
N SER A 129 -2.17 8.70 -7.12
CA SER A 129 -1.94 8.94 -5.70
C SER A 129 -2.98 8.28 -4.79
N ASN A 130 -2.57 7.98 -3.57
CA ASN A 130 -3.45 7.60 -2.47
C ASN A 130 -3.22 8.59 -1.31
N LEU A 131 -3.77 9.81 -1.44
CA LEU A 131 -3.58 10.94 -0.54
C LEU A 131 -4.85 11.28 0.23
N GLY A 132 -4.69 11.80 1.45
CA GLY A 132 -5.82 12.24 2.24
C GLY A 132 -6.86 11.14 2.40
N THR A 133 -8.14 11.47 2.21
CA THR A 133 -9.25 10.52 2.35
C THR A 133 -9.31 9.43 1.27
N ASP A 134 -8.57 9.55 0.14
CA ASP A 134 -8.48 8.51 -0.88
C ASP A 134 -7.90 7.20 -0.33
N VAL A 135 -7.11 7.26 0.74
CA VAL A 135 -6.60 6.10 1.48
C VAL A 135 -7.70 5.07 1.79
N ILE A 136 -8.91 5.54 2.12
CA ILE A 136 -10.05 4.68 2.48
C ILE A 136 -10.58 3.88 1.28
N TYR A 137 -10.47 4.44 0.07
CA TYR A 137 -10.96 3.80 -1.17
C TYR A 137 -9.89 2.96 -1.87
N SER A 138 -8.63 3.06 -1.44
CA SER A 138 -7.48 2.45 -2.11
C SER A 138 -7.39 0.94 -1.91
N GLY A 139 -7.36 0.20 -3.02
CA GLY A 139 -7.03 -1.23 -3.03
C GLY A 139 -5.56 -1.49 -2.70
N THR A 140 -4.66 -0.59 -3.15
CA THR A 140 -3.22 -0.63 -2.83
C THR A 140 -3.00 -0.58 -1.32
N VAL A 141 -3.65 0.38 -0.64
CA VAL A 141 -3.53 0.53 0.82
C VAL A 141 -4.23 -0.64 1.53
N GLY A 142 -5.40 -1.09 1.03
CA GLY A 142 -6.12 -2.24 1.58
C GLY A 142 -5.28 -3.52 1.59
N ALA A 143 -4.57 -3.81 0.49
CA ALA A 143 -3.66 -4.95 0.42
C ALA A 143 -2.49 -4.85 1.43
N ALA A 144 -1.92 -3.65 1.60
CA ALA A 144 -0.85 -3.44 2.56
C ALA A 144 -1.32 -3.59 4.02
N PHE A 145 -2.60 -3.28 4.32
CA PHE A 145 -3.19 -3.53 5.63
C PHE A 145 -3.19 -5.02 6.00
N GLU A 146 -3.38 -5.94 5.05
CA GLU A 146 -3.32 -7.38 5.34
C GLU A 146 -1.94 -7.81 5.85
N GLY A 147 -0.85 -7.29 5.26
CA GLY A 147 0.49 -7.52 5.80
C GLY A 147 0.64 -6.99 7.23
N TYR A 148 0.15 -5.79 7.48
CA TYR A 148 0.17 -5.18 8.82
C TYR A 148 -0.65 -5.98 9.84
N PHE A 149 -1.81 -6.53 9.46
CA PHE A 149 -2.61 -7.41 10.34
C PHE A 149 -1.91 -8.72 10.68
N HIS A 150 -1.03 -9.21 9.80
CA HIS A 150 -0.17 -10.37 10.06
C HIS A 150 1.09 -10.03 10.87
N GLY A 151 1.21 -8.78 11.34
CA GLY A 151 2.39 -8.33 12.10
C GLY A 151 3.63 -8.12 11.24
N ILE A 152 3.47 -7.93 9.94
CA ILE A 152 4.54 -7.75 8.97
C ILE A 152 4.68 -6.26 8.64
N PRO A 153 5.90 -5.68 8.64
CA PRO A 153 6.16 -4.34 8.12
C PRO A 153 5.61 -4.19 6.71
N SER A 154 4.79 -3.18 6.48
CA SER A 154 4.05 -3.02 5.23
C SER A 154 4.18 -1.62 4.66
N PHE A 155 4.28 -1.53 3.34
CA PHE A 155 4.34 -0.27 2.60
C PHE A 155 3.31 -0.27 1.48
N ALA A 156 2.56 0.80 1.35
CA ALA A 156 1.75 1.12 0.18
C ALA A 156 2.47 2.19 -0.62
N LEU A 157 2.69 1.97 -1.91
CA LEU A 157 3.51 2.82 -2.77
C LEU A 157 2.68 3.37 -3.93
N SER A 158 2.69 4.66 -4.13
CA SER A 158 1.89 5.34 -5.16
C SER A 158 2.71 6.43 -5.86
N LEU A 159 2.62 6.48 -7.19
CA LEU A 159 3.23 7.51 -8.02
C LEU A 159 2.15 8.43 -8.60
N LEU A 160 2.24 9.73 -8.35
CA LEU A 160 1.24 10.69 -8.81
C LEU A 160 1.11 10.70 -10.33
N ASP A 161 -0.12 10.81 -10.83
CA ASP A 161 -0.41 10.95 -12.25
C ASP A 161 0.30 12.15 -12.86
N GLY A 162 0.90 11.92 -14.03
CA GLY A 162 1.67 12.95 -14.72
C GLY A 162 3.00 13.30 -14.05
N SER A 163 3.53 12.40 -13.21
CA SER A 163 4.87 12.54 -12.64
C SER A 163 5.94 12.53 -13.74
N SER A 164 6.99 13.32 -13.53
CA SER A 164 8.22 13.25 -14.31
C SER A 164 9.09 12.05 -13.89
N LEU A 165 8.83 11.46 -12.74
CA LEU A 165 9.46 10.23 -12.29
C LEU A 165 8.84 9.03 -13.00
N SER A 166 9.68 8.09 -13.41
CA SER A 166 9.24 6.75 -13.81
C SER A 166 9.02 5.85 -12.57
N PHE A 167 8.35 4.70 -12.75
CA PHE A 167 8.29 3.67 -11.71
C PHE A 167 9.68 3.18 -11.29
N ALA A 168 10.65 3.21 -12.20
CA ALA A 168 12.04 2.85 -11.88
C ALA A 168 12.68 3.88 -10.96
N ASP A 169 12.49 5.17 -11.22
CA ASP A 169 13.01 6.24 -10.36
C ASP A 169 12.37 6.15 -8.97
N ALA A 170 11.06 5.91 -8.89
CA ALA A 170 10.36 5.72 -7.63
C ALA A 170 10.89 4.51 -6.84
N ALA A 171 11.13 3.38 -7.52
CA ALA A 171 11.71 2.18 -6.90
C ALA A 171 13.16 2.42 -6.42
N ASP A 172 13.98 3.13 -7.21
CA ASP A 172 15.35 3.46 -6.87
C ASP A 172 15.45 4.40 -5.66
N CYS A 173 14.50 5.33 -5.52
CA CYS A 173 14.38 6.15 -4.31
C CYS A 173 13.90 5.33 -3.11
N PHE A 174 12.94 4.42 -3.31
CA PHE A 174 12.27 3.69 -2.24
C PHE A 174 13.16 2.66 -1.56
N VAL A 175 13.90 1.84 -2.32
CA VAL A 175 14.64 0.68 -1.76
C VAL A 175 15.59 1.09 -0.64
N PRO A 176 16.47 2.11 -0.80
CA PRO A 176 17.35 2.54 0.30
C PRO A 176 16.58 3.11 1.50
N PHE A 177 15.43 3.73 1.29
CA PHE A 177 14.57 4.22 2.36
C PHE A 177 13.93 3.05 3.13
N MET A 178 13.38 2.05 2.42
CA MET A 178 12.81 0.83 3.00
C MET A 178 13.82 0.14 3.94
N GLU A 179 15.04 -0.10 3.47
CA GLU A 179 16.07 -0.75 4.27
C GLU A 179 16.39 0.01 5.56
N LYS A 180 16.50 1.34 5.47
CA LYS A 180 16.72 2.20 6.67
C LYS A 180 15.56 2.11 7.66
N VAL A 181 14.32 2.12 7.17
CA VAL A 181 13.13 2.04 8.03
C VAL A 181 13.03 0.67 8.68
N LEU A 182 13.27 -0.42 7.94
CA LEU A 182 13.23 -1.78 8.47
C LEU A 182 14.25 -2.01 9.57
N VAL A 183 15.43 -1.39 9.48
CA VAL A 183 16.47 -1.46 10.53
C VAL A 183 16.09 -0.61 11.74
N ALA A 184 15.43 0.53 11.53
CA ALA A 184 15.10 1.49 12.59
C ALA A 184 13.84 1.12 13.38
N ALA A 185 12.90 0.39 12.77
CA ALA A 185 11.62 0.06 13.38
C ALA A 185 11.74 -1.14 14.33
N ASP A 186 11.16 -1.00 15.51
CA ASP A 186 11.13 -2.04 16.55
C ASP A 186 9.78 -2.79 16.63
N GLN A 187 8.82 -2.41 15.81
CA GLN A 187 7.47 -2.99 15.73
C GLN A 187 6.94 -2.96 14.30
N PRO A 188 5.94 -3.80 13.96
CA PRO A 188 5.25 -3.74 12.68
C PRO A 188 4.61 -2.37 12.45
N PHE A 189 4.60 -1.95 11.20
CA PHE A 189 4.04 -0.67 10.78
C PHE A 189 3.38 -0.79 9.41
N LEU A 190 2.53 0.18 9.08
CA LEU A 190 2.05 0.44 7.74
C LEU A 190 2.39 1.87 7.35
N LEU A 191 3.17 2.05 6.29
CA LEU A 191 3.53 3.34 5.72
C LEU A 191 2.92 3.49 4.33
N ASN A 192 2.10 4.55 4.16
CA ASN A 192 1.59 4.97 2.86
C ASN A 192 2.55 6.01 2.27
N ILE A 193 3.14 5.69 1.13
CA ILE A 193 4.17 6.51 0.48
C ILE A 193 3.64 7.00 -0.87
N ASN A 194 3.69 8.32 -1.06
CA ASN A 194 3.29 8.96 -2.31
C ASN A 194 4.47 9.75 -2.89
N PHE A 195 4.85 9.40 -4.13
CA PHE A 195 5.86 10.10 -4.89
C PHE A 195 5.24 11.30 -5.62
N PRO A 196 5.88 12.49 -5.57
CA PRO A 196 5.33 13.71 -6.16
C PRO A 196 5.40 13.70 -7.69
N LYS A 197 4.82 14.73 -8.32
CA LYS A 197 4.96 14.94 -9.76
C LYS A 197 6.41 15.26 -10.16
N GLU A 198 7.09 16.04 -9.35
CA GLU A 198 8.49 16.41 -9.53
C GLU A 198 9.16 16.46 -8.16
N LEU A 199 10.41 16.04 -8.07
CA LEU A 199 11.19 16.18 -6.84
C LEU A 199 11.73 17.59 -6.70
N VAL A 200 11.75 18.10 -5.47
CA VAL A 200 12.42 19.35 -5.14
C VAL A 200 13.89 19.09 -4.82
N GLY A 201 14.79 19.74 -5.59
CA GLY A 201 16.25 19.59 -5.45
C GLY A 201 16.78 18.31 -6.08
N ASP A 202 18.08 18.05 -5.87
CA ASP A 202 18.83 17.00 -6.56
C ASP A 202 18.71 15.61 -5.89
N GLU A 203 18.23 15.56 -4.65
CA GLU A 203 18.10 14.31 -3.89
C GLU A 203 16.66 14.07 -3.41
N PRO A 204 16.18 12.80 -3.41
CA PRO A 204 14.85 12.46 -2.94
C PRO A 204 14.73 12.73 -1.42
N ARG A 205 13.69 13.46 -1.02
CA ARG A 205 13.43 13.83 0.36
C ARG A 205 12.13 13.21 0.86
N PHE A 206 12.25 12.19 1.72
CA PHE A 206 11.13 11.60 2.44
C PHE A 206 10.76 12.44 3.66
N VAL A 207 9.48 12.72 3.83
CA VAL A 207 8.96 13.47 4.97
C VAL A 207 7.78 12.73 5.61
N PHE A 208 7.82 12.58 6.94
CA PHE A 208 6.69 12.02 7.66
C PHE A 208 5.57 13.05 7.76
N CYS A 209 4.36 12.62 7.38
CA CYS A 209 3.18 13.46 7.28
C CYS A 209 2.02 12.84 8.07
N ARG A 210 1.05 13.67 8.42
CA ARG A 210 -0.30 13.21 8.74
C ARG A 210 -1.13 13.13 7.46
N GLN A 211 -2.19 12.35 7.49
CA GLN A 211 -3.19 12.31 6.43
C GLN A 211 -3.87 13.68 6.28
N GLY A 212 -4.01 14.15 5.04
CA GLY A 212 -4.77 15.34 4.68
C GLY A 212 -6.27 15.05 4.53
N GLY A 213 -7.00 16.02 3.98
CA GLY A 213 -8.40 15.87 3.63
C GLY A 213 -8.62 16.08 2.13
N ARG A 214 -9.34 15.18 1.49
CA ARG A 214 -9.69 15.25 0.06
C ARG A 214 -11.14 14.90 -0.16
N ASP A 215 -11.80 15.62 -1.05
CA ASP A 215 -13.17 15.42 -1.50
C ASP A 215 -13.23 15.58 -3.02
N TYR A 216 -14.38 15.28 -3.62
CA TYR A 216 -14.61 15.37 -5.06
C TYR A 216 -15.85 16.19 -5.34
N VAL A 217 -15.69 17.27 -6.09
CA VAL A 217 -16.81 18.09 -6.57
C VAL A 217 -17.35 17.46 -7.86
N ASN A 218 -18.68 17.39 -8.02
CA ASN A 218 -19.33 16.75 -9.17
C ASN A 218 -18.87 15.29 -9.37
N ALA A 219 -18.81 14.51 -8.29
CA ALA A 219 -18.27 13.16 -8.27
C ALA A 219 -18.93 12.17 -9.26
N PHE A 220 -20.08 12.50 -9.81
CA PHE A 220 -20.80 11.69 -10.79
C PHE A 220 -21.27 12.52 -11.98
N GLU A 221 -20.97 12.02 -13.18
CA GLU A 221 -21.53 12.50 -14.44
C GLU A 221 -22.72 11.63 -14.84
N ARG A 222 -23.84 12.27 -15.18
CA ARG A 222 -25.01 11.57 -15.70
C ARG A 222 -24.82 11.26 -17.18
N ILE A 223 -24.94 9.99 -17.54
CA ILE A 223 -24.90 9.51 -18.92
C ILE A 223 -26.30 9.04 -19.29
N GLU A 224 -26.91 9.64 -20.32
CA GLU A 224 -28.17 9.17 -20.87
C GLU A 224 -27.91 8.02 -21.85
N MET A 225 -28.60 6.90 -21.64
CA MET A 225 -28.60 5.77 -22.55
C MET A 225 -29.99 5.60 -23.19
N GLU A 226 -30.03 4.88 -24.30
CA GLU A 226 -31.30 4.56 -24.99
C GLU A 226 -32.27 3.82 -24.05
N GLU A 227 -33.57 3.94 -24.28
CA GLU A 227 -34.67 3.30 -23.54
C GLU A 227 -34.97 3.83 -22.13
N GLY A 228 -34.65 5.09 -21.84
CA GLY A 228 -35.03 5.74 -20.58
C GLY A 228 -34.25 5.26 -19.37
N ARG A 229 -33.14 4.49 -19.55
CA ARG A 229 -32.20 4.15 -18.49
C ARG A 229 -31.21 5.28 -18.29
N VAL A 230 -31.01 5.65 -17.04
CA VAL A 230 -30.00 6.64 -16.65
C VAL A 230 -28.82 5.94 -16.01
N HIS A 231 -27.63 6.22 -16.50
CA HIS A 231 -26.37 5.73 -15.94
C HIS A 231 -25.57 6.91 -15.40
N TYR A 232 -24.78 6.65 -14.37
CA TYR A 232 -23.83 7.61 -13.83
C TYR A 232 -22.43 7.00 -13.92
N LYS A 233 -21.49 7.83 -14.29
CA LYS A 233 -20.05 7.49 -14.30
C LYS A 233 -19.37 8.28 -13.18
N VAL A 234 -18.42 7.64 -12.49
CA VAL A 234 -17.55 8.37 -11.58
C VAL A 234 -16.76 9.40 -12.38
N ALA A 235 -16.81 10.63 -11.94
CA ALA A 235 -16.17 11.79 -12.53
C ALA A 235 -15.78 12.75 -11.40
N GLY A 236 -15.56 14.02 -11.70
CA GLY A 236 -15.38 15.06 -10.73
C GLY A 236 -13.96 15.58 -10.66
N GLU A 237 -13.85 16.69 -9.97
CA GLU A 237 -12.59 17.38 -9.75
C GLU A 237 -12.18 17.23 -8.27
N VAL A 238 -10.90 17.01 -8.04
CA VAL A 238 -10.33 16.92 -6.68
C VAL A 238 -10.51 18.27 -5.97
N SER A 239 -11.00 18.20 -4.74
CA SER A 239 -11.14 19.34 -3.83
C SER A 239 -10.44 19.00 -2.51
N ASP A 240 -9.22 19.48 -2.33
CA ASP A 240 -8.47 19.22 -1.10
C ASP A 240 -9.00 20.10 0.04
N THR A 241 -9.62 19.48 1.04
CA THR A 241 -10.26 20.14 2.18
C THR A 241 -9.28 20.42 3.33
N ASP A 242 -8.20 19.65 3.42
CA ASP A 242 -7.06 19.88 4.32
C ASP A 242 -5.76 19.55 3.60
N LYS A 243 -5.06 20.58 3.14
CA LYS A 243 -3.73 20.52 2.55
C LYS A 243 -2.73 21.46 3.26
N GLY A 244 -2.94 21.67 4.55
CA GLY A 244 -2.06 22.47 5.37
C GLY A 244 -0.67 21.85 5.56
N ILE A 245 0.27 22.64 6.04
CA ILE A 245 1.64 22.20 6.36
C ILE A 245 1.58 20.94 7.24
N GLY A 246 2.39 19.92 6.86
CA GLY A 246 2.47 18.65 7.58
C GLY A 246 1.49 17.58 7.09
N THR A 247 0.64 17.87 6.07
CA THR A 247 -0.17 16.84 5.39
C THR A 247 0.62 16.17 4.26
N ASP A 248 0.18 14.98 3.88
CA ASP A 248 0.69 14.24 2.72
C ASP A 248 0.44 15.01 1.40
N ILE A 249 -0.71 15.67 1.28
CA ILE A 249 -1.06 16.53 0.14
C ILE A 249 -0.05 17.69 0.04
N TYR A 250 0.20 18.39 1.16
CA TYR A 250 1.19 19.47 1.18
C TYR A 250 2.57 19.00 0.74
N ALA A 251 3.00 17.84 1.23
CA ALA A 251 4.32 17.31 0.91
C ALA A 251 4.49 17.07 -0.59
N VAL A 252 3.55 16.37 -1.24
CA VAL A 252 3.67 16.08 -2.67
C VAL A 252 3.51 17.31 -3.55
N GLU A 253 2.67 18.29 -3.16
CA GLU A 253 2.56 19.59 -3.86
C GLU A 253 3.87 20.40 -3.82
N HIS A 254 4.75 20.10 -2.83
CA HIS A 254 6.06 20.79 -2.67
C HIS A 254 7.25 19.92 -3.10
N GLY A 255 7.02 18.88 -3.89
CA GLY A 255 8.08 18.03 -4.46
C GLY A 255 8.77 17.13 -3.45
N LEU A 256 8.11 16.84 -2.31
CA LEU A 256 8.60 15.93 -1.27
C LEU A 256 7.91 14.58 -1.39
N ILE A 257 8.59 13.50 -1.03
CA ILE A 257 7.99 12.17 -0.97
C ILE A 257 7.27 12.05 0.38
N ALA A 258 5.94 11.99 0.32
CA ALA A 258 5.10 11.89 1.51
C ALA A 258 5.14 10.49 2.13
N VAL A 259 5.31 10.39 3.43
CA VAL A 259 5.27 9.14 4.21
C VAL A 259 4.25 9.30 5.32
N THR A 260 3.11 8.64 5.19
CA THR A 260 2.03 8.71 6.18
C THR A 260 1.93 7.39 6.93
N PRO A 261 2.28 7.34 8.23
CA PRO A 261 2.01 6.16 9.05
C PRO A 261 0.51 5.98 9.22
N LEU A 262 0.01 4.78 8.89
CA LEU A 262 -1.40 4.44 9.02
C LEU A 262 -1.63 3.46 10.18
N GLY A 263 -2.81 3.58 10.80
CA GLY A 263 -3.29 2.67 11.83
C GLY A 263 -4.70 2.17 11.51
N VAL A 264 -5.12 1.13 12.18
CA VAL A 264 -6.43 0.48 11.97
C VAL A 264 -7.51 0.98 12.92
N ASP A 265 -7.13 1.62 14.02
CA ASP A 265 -8.09 2.13 14.99
C ASP A 265 -8.67 3.46 14.52
N MET A 266 -9.90 3.40 14.01
CA MET A 266 -10.67 4.56 13.54
C MET A 266 -11.53 5.19 14.64
N THR A 267 -11.31 4.85 15.91
CA THR A 267 -12.09 5.38 17.03
C THR A 267 -11.81 6.86 17.24
N ASP A 268 -12.84 7.69 17.19
CA ASP A 268 -12.75 9.10 17.62
C ASP A 268 -12.70 9.15 19.15
N TYR A 269 -11.51 9.11 19.70
CA TYR A 269 -11.28 9.13 21.15
C TYR A 269 -11.79 10.40 21.85
N PRO A 270 -11.62 11.62 21.31
CA PRO A 270 -12.25 12.82 21.84
C PRO A 270 -13.77 12.70 21.98
N LEU A 271 -14.43 12.24 20.90
CA LEU A 271 -15.88 12.02 20.91
C LEU A 271 -16.29 10.91 21.88
N LEU A 272 -15.55 9.80 21.90
CA LEU A 272 -15.78 8.70 22.84
C LEU A 272 -15.74 9.18 24.29
N HIS A 273 -14.74 10.00 24.67
CA HIS A 273 -14.66 10.57 26.01
C HIS A 273 -15.79 11.56 26.29
N GLN A 274 -16.14 12.41 25.31
CA GLN A 274 -17.24 13.37 25.47
C GLN A 274 -18.58 12.66 25.70
N LEU A 275 -18.89 11.64 24.89
CA LEU A 275 -20.17 10.92 25.00
C LEU A 275 -20.19 9.95 26.18
N GLY A 276 -19.06 9.36 26.57
CA GLY A 276 -18.95 8.47 27.74
C GLY A 276 -19.30 9.16 29.06
N ALA A 277 -19.18 10.48 29.12
CA ALA A 277 -19.59 11.26 30.30
C ALA A 277 -21.14 11.39 30.46
N LEU A 278 -21.90 10.96 29.44
CA LEU A 278 -23.38 10.99 29.48
C LEU A 278 -24.00 9.71 30.09
N LEU A 279 -23.20 8.65 30.26
CA LEU A 279 -23.60 7.36 30.81
C LEU A 279 -23.08 7.17 32.22
#